data_1dadb92e237e0c4403be96679e4cf7d1
#
_entry.id   1dadb92e237e0c4403be96679e4cf7d1
#
_cell.length_a   1.000
_cell.length_b   1.000
_cell.length_c   1.000
_cell.angle_alpha   90.00
_cell.angle_beta   90.00
_cell.angle_gamma   90.00
#
_symmetry.space_group_name_H-M   'P 1'
#
loop_
_entity.id
_entity.type
_entity.pdbx_description
1 polymer ?
#
loop_
_entity_poly.entity_id
_entity_poly.type
_entity_poly.pdbx_seq_one_letter_code
_entity_poly.pdbx_strand_id
1 'polypeptide(L)'
;MKTFTKLAATVATVAALATAAKAASITEIAVNDERFSTLVAAVTAAGLADTLAGPGPFTVYAPVNDAFDALPAGTVDTLLKPENKGQLTDVLLYHVDDRKLTAEAIPAGSNYFKPLLTSQRLCITKAGGGVSIADGTGDSANVIIANIKADNGVIHVIDKVLLPGQRPACH
;
A
#
# COMPACT_ATOMS: atom_id res chain seq x y z
N MET A 1 -14.83 -72.01 30.38
CA MET A 1 -13.84 -70.92 30.57
C MET A 1 -14.01 -70.03 29.36
N LYS A 2 -14.52 -68.84 29.55
CA LYS A 2 -14.75 -67.89 28.50
C LYS A 2 -13.74 -66.73 28.67
N THR A 3 -12.76 -66.63 27.78
CA THR A 3 -11.78 -65.56 27.76
C THR A 3 -12.37 -64.39 27.02
N PHE A 4 -12.57 -63.27 27.74
CA PHE A 4 -12.96 -61.99 27.13
C PHE A 4 -11.70 -61.25 26.66
N THR A 5 -11.56 -61.15 25.35
CA THR A 5 -10.52 -60.29 24.73
C THR A 5 -11.03 -58.87 24.74
N LYS A 6 -10.38 -57.99 25.50
CA LYS A 6 -10.64 -56.55 25.48
C LYS A 6 -9.99 -55.93 24.21
N LEU A 7 -10.81 -55.44 23.32
CA LEU A 7 -10.42 -54.62 22.20
C LEU A 7 -10.13 -53.21 22.73
N ALA A 8 -8.84 -52.81 22.72
CA ALA A 8 -8.47 -51.45 23.04
C ALA A 8 -8.65 -50.58 21.75
N ALA A 9 -9.64 -49.70 21.79
CA ALA A 9 -9.84 -48.69 20.76
C ALA A 9 -8.86 -47.56 21.00
N THR A 10 -7.80 -47.48 20.21
CA THR A 10 -6.89 -46.31 20.15
C THR A 10 -7.59 -45.18 19.41
N VAL A 11 -8.05 -44.20 20.17
CA VAL A 11 -8.54 -42.92 19.60
C VAL A 11 -7.32 -42.14 19.14
N ALA A 12 -7.07 -42.12 17.82
CA ALA A 12 -6.10 -41.25 17.22
C ALA A 12 -6.66 -39.82 17.23
N THR A 13 -6.21 -38.99 18.16
CA THR A 13 -6.45 -37.56 18.16
C THR A 13 -5.68 -36.94 17.00
N VAL A 14 -6.36 -36.66 15.90
CA VAL A 14 -5.82 -35.83 14.85
C VAL A 14 -5.78 -34.41 15.40
N ALA A 15 -4.60 -33.97 15.84
CA ALA A 15 -4.36 -32.59 16.13
C ALA A 15 -4.40 -31.83 14.78
N ALA A 16 -5.53 -31.18 14.50
CA ALA A 16 -5.61 -30.22 13.41
C ALA A 16 -4.66 -29.05 13.77
N LEU A 17 -3.49 -29.03 13.17
CA LEU A 17 -2.64 -27.85 13.13
C LEU A 17 -3.40 -26.79 12.35
N ALA A 18 -4.14 -25.95 13.05
CA ALA A 18 -4.64 -24.70 12.49
C ALA A 18 -3.41 -23.86 12.16
N THR A 19 -2.94 -23.95 10.93
CA THR A 19 -2.02 -22.95 10.38
C THR A 19 -2.79 -21.65 10.38
N ALA A 20 -2.48 -20.76 11.32
CA ALA A 20 -2.99 -19.39 11.28
C ALA A 20 -2.59 -18.83 9.92
N ALA A 21 -3.57 -18.55 9.05
CA ALA A 21 -3.31 -17.91 7.76
C ALA A 21 -2.64 -16.57 8.06
N LYS A 22 -1.36 -16.43 7.67
CA LYS A 22 -0.64 -15.17 7.78
C LYS A 22 -1.38 -14.16 6.91
N ALA A 23 -1.69 -12.99 7.45
CA ALA A 23 -2.28 -11.93 6.65
C ALA A 23 -1.30 -11.56 5.51
N ALA A 24 -1.83 -11.19 4.35
CA ALA A 24 -1.01 -10.85 3.21
C ALA A 24 -0.27 -9.51 3.44
N SER A 25 0.97 -9.43 3.00
CA SER A 25 1.73 -8.18 2.99
C SER A 25 1.17 -7.18 1.97
N ILE A 26 1.58 -5.92 2.06
CA ILE A 26 1.19 -4.87 1.10
C ILE A 26 1.50 -5.31 -0.33
N THR A 27 2.67 -5.88 -0.57
CA THR A 27 3.10 -6.34 -1.89
C THR A 27 2.27 -7.52 -2.40
N GLU A 28 1.94 -8.49 -1.53
CA GLU A 28 1.09 -9.63 -1.88
C GLU A 28 -0.33 -9.19 -2.24
N ILE A 29 -0.89 -8.22 -1.52
CA ILE A 29 -2.20 -7.65 -1.84
C ILE A 29 -2.15 -6.95 -3.20
N ALA A 30 -1.13 -6.13 -3.46
CA ALA A 30 -0.99 -5.40 -4.70
C ALA A 30 -0.82 -6.34 -5.91
N VAL A 31 -0.02 -7.39 -5.79
CA VAL A 31 0.22 -8.36 -6.88
C VAL A 31 -1.05 -9.16 -7.23
N ASN A 32 -1.91 -9.42 -6.25
CA ASN A 32 -3.15 -10.17 -6.45
C ASN A 32 -4.34 -9.32 -6.89
N ASP A 33 -4.15 -8.01 -7.04
CA ASP A 33 -5.20 -7.07 -7.44
C ASP A 33 -4.83 -6.44 -8.79
N GLU A 34 -5.56 -6.79 -9.84
CA GLU A 34 -5.33 -6.32 -11.22
C GLU A 34 -5.35 -4.80 -11.35
N ARG A 35 -6.02 -4.08 -10.44
CA ARG A 35 -6.07 -2.62 -10.43
C ARG A 35 -4.71 -1.97 -10.19
N PHE A 36 -3.75 -2.71 -9.65
CA PHE A 36 -2.41 -2.22 -9.30
C PHE A 36 -1.31 -2.78 -10.21
N SER A 37 -1.65 -3.39 -11.34
CA SER A 37 -0.65 -4.01 -12.22
C SER A 37 0.46 -3.04 -12.64
N THR A 38 0.12 -1.80 -12.98
CA THR A 38 1.08 -0.74 -13.33
C THR A 38 1.93 -0.33 -12.12
N LEU A 39 1.32 -0.20 -10.93
CA LEU A 39 2.03 0.08 -9.69
C LEU A 39 3.03 -1.03 -9.34
N VAL A 40 2.63 -2.29 -9.47
CA VAL A 40 3.48 -3.46 -9.22
C VAL A 40 4.68 -3.47 -10.18
N ALA A 41 4.45 -3.20 -11.46
CA ALA A 41 5.52 -3.07 -12.45
C ALA A 41 6.51 -1.95 -12.06
N ALA A 42 6.00 -0.80 -11.64
CA ALA A 42 6.81 0.33 -11.19
C ALA A 42 7.63 0.01 -9.93
N VAL A 43 7.02 -0.59 -8.92
CA VAL A 43 7.68 -1.01 -7.67
C VAL A 43 8.78 -2.03 -7.94
N THR A 44 8.53 -2.97 -8.85
CA THR A 44 9.50 -3.99 -9.25
C THR A 44 10.67 -3.36 -10.01
N ALA A 45 10.40 -2.47 -10.99
CA ALA A 45 11.42 -1.76 -11.75
C ALA A 45 12.30 -0.88 -10.85
N ALA A 46 11.72 -0.25 -9.84
CA ALA A 46 12.47 0.54 -8.84
C ALA A 46 13.28 -0.34 -7.87
N GLY A 47 12.97 -1.63 -7.74
CA GLY A 47 13.59 -2.53 -6.76
C GLY A 47 13.10 -2.30 -5.33
N LEU A 48 11.88 -1.78 -5.15
CA LEU A 48 11.29 -1.47 -3.84
C LEU A 48 10.37 -2.59 -3.32
N ALA A 49 10.15 -3.65 -4.10
CA ALA A 49 9.25 -4.74 -3.73
C ALA A 49 9.65 -5.37 -2.38
N ASP A 50 10.93 -5.68 -2.18
CA ASP A 50 11.44 -6.25 -0.94
C ASP A 50 11.34 -5.27 0.25
N THR A 51 11.54 -3.98 0.00
CA THR A 51 11.39 -2.93 1.02
C THR A 51 9.95 -2.86 1.51
N LEU A 52 8.98 -2.90 0.59
CA LEU A 52 7.56 -2.86 0.93
C LEU A 52 7.02 -4.20 1.45
N ALA A 53 7.72 -5.31 1.20
CA ALA A 53 7.43 -6.61 1.80
C ALA A 53 8.02 -6.76 3.21
N GLY A 54 8.94 -5.86 3.58
CA GLY A 54 9.62 -5.86 4.87
C GLY A 54 8.71 -5.55 6.06
N PRO A 55 9.27 -5.62 7.28
CA PRO A 55 8.52 -5.30 8.49
C PRO A 55 8.17 -3.81 8.52
N GLY A 56 6.85 -3.51 8.51
CA GLY A 56 6.34 -2.15 8.62
C GLY A 56 6.53 -1.53 10.01
N PRO A 57 5.66 -0.60 10.37
CA PRO A 57 4.42 -0.31 9.67
C PRO A 57 4.58 0.62 8.47
N PHE A 58 3.82 0.35 7.41
CA PHE A 58 3.76 1.22 6.23
C PHE A 58 2.32 1.65 5.93
N THR A 59 2.18 2.84 5.36
CA THR A 59 0.96 3.25 4.66
C THR A 59 1.32 3.50 3.21
N VAL A 60 0.63 2.83 2.31
CA VAL A 60 0.84 2.98 0.86
C VAL A 60 -0.39 3.65 0.26
N TYR A 61 -0.18 4.76 -0.41
CA TYR A 61 -1.18 5.41 -1.24
C TYR A 61 -1.08 4.82 -2.65
N ALA A 62 -1.91 3.82 -2.94
CA ALA A 62 -1.83 3.01 -4.15
C ALA A 62 -2.70 3.59 -5.26
N PRO A 63 -2.13 4.21 -6.30
CA PRO A 63 -2.87 4.65 -7.47
C PRO A 63 -3.32 3.44 -8.29
N VAL A 64 -4.56 3.49 -8.78
CA VAL A 64 -5.10 2.49 -9.72
C VAL A 64 -4.50 2.68 -11.12
N ASN A 65 -4.65 1.69 -12.00
CA ASN A 65 -4.15 1.78 -13.38
C ASN A 65 -4.66 3.02 -14.11
N ASP A 66 -5.95 3.37 -13.95
CA ASP A 66 -6.55 4.57 -14.55
C ASP A 66 -5.86 5.87 -14.08
N ALA A 67 -5.29 5.87 -12.86
CA ALA A 67 -4.52 7.01 -12.37
C ALA A 67 -3.21 7.21 -13.14
N PHE A 68 -2.57 6.14 -13.59
CA PHE A 68 -1.39 6.20 -14.45
C PHE A 68 -1.76 6.60 -15.88
N ASP A 69 -2.91 6.14 -16.39
CA ASP A 69 -3.41 6.50 -17.72
C ASP A 69 -3.78 8.00 -17.81
N ALA A 70 -4.14 8.61 -16.68
CA ALA A 70 -4.42 10.03 -16.58
C ALA A 70 -3.16 10.92 -16.64
N LEU A 71 -1.96 10.35 -16.50
CA LEU A 71 -0.72 11.09 -16.67
C LEU A 71 -0.49 11.47 -18.14
N PRO A 72 0.29 12.53 -18.41
CA PRO A 72 0.66 12.86 -19.78
C PRO A 72 1.26 11.67 -20.52
N ALA A 73 0.88 11.50 -21.80
CA ALA A 73 1.34 10.39 -22.61
C ALA A 73 2.86 10.23 -22.59
N GLY A 74 3.34 9.00 -22.36
CA GLY A 74 4.76 8.68 -22.27
C GLY A 74 5.42 8.96 -20.91
N THR A 75 4.70 9.53 -19.93
CA THR A 75 5.26 9.77 -18.59
C THR A 75 5.58 8.45 -17.89
N VAL A 76 4.66 7.49 -17.91
CA VAL A 76 4.86 6.16 -17.30
C VAL A 76 6.01 5.43 -17.97
N ASP A 77 6.01 5.38 -19.31
CA ASP A 77 7.07 4.73 -20.09
C ASP A 77 8.44 5.37 -19.80
N THR A 78 8.47 6.68 -19.64
CA THR A 78 9.71 7.42 -19.31
C THR A 78 10.19 7.07 -17.90
N LEU A 79 9.28 7.03 -16.91
CA LEU A 79 9.63 6.69 -15.53
C LEU A 79 10.09 5.23 -15.38
N LEU A 80 9.55 4.31 -16.20
CA LEU A 80 9.93 2.89 -16.16
C LEU A 80 11.29 2.61 -16.82
N LYS A 81 11.88 3.58 -17.53
CA LYS A 81 13.20 3.39 -18.14
C LYS A 81 14.30 3.28 -17.06
N PRO A 82 15.27 2.39 -17.26
CA PRO A 82 16.37 2.19 -16.30
C PRO A 82 17.13 3.48 -15.96
N GLU A 83 17.28 4.39 -16.92
CA GLU A 83 17.94 5.70 -16.73
C GLU A 83 17.17 6.62 -15.77
N ASN A 84 15.86 6.43 -15.64
CA ASN A 84 14.98 7.23 -14.80
C ASN A 84 14.60 6.53 -13.47
N LYS A 85 15.27 5.43 -13.15
CA LYS A 85 15.00 4.64 -11.93
C LYS A 85 15.03 5.51 -10.66
N GLY A 86 15.90 6.51 -10.58
CA GLY A 86 15.95 7.43 -9.45
C GLY A 86 14.65 8.23 -9.29
N GLN A 87 14.15 8.81 -10.39
CA GLN A 87 12.88 9.54 -10.38
C GLN A 87 11.70 8.65 -10.06
N LEU A 88 11.66 7.43 -10.61
CA LEU A 88 10.65 6.44 -10.29
C LEU A 88 10.67 6.08 -8.79
N THR A 89 11.85 5.89 -8.23
CA THR A 89 12.03 5.61 -6.80
C THR A 89 11.50 6.77 -5.95
N ASP A 90 11.82 8.01 -6.30
CA ASP A 90 11.33 9.20 -5.60
C ASP A 90 9.80 9.31 -5.63
N VAL A 91 9.19 9.07 -6.79
CA VAL A 91 7.72 9.03 -6.94
C VAL A 91 7.13 7.95 -6.04
N LEU A 92 7.68 6.74 -6.04
CA LEU A 92 7.18 5.64 -5.22
C LEU A 92 7.36 5.89 -3.72
N LEU A 93 8.50 6.42 -3.30
CA LEU A 93 8.74 6.81 -1.90
C LEU A 93 7.82 7.96 -1.45
N TYR A 94 7.37 8.79 -2.38
CA TYR A 94 6.40 9.84 -2.12
C TYR A 94 4.99 9.28 -1.82
N HIS A 95 4.69 8.07 -2.33
CA HIS A 95 3.43 7.35 -2.08
C HIS A 95 3.44 6.49 -0.81
N VAL A 96 4.54 6.44 -0.08
CA VAL A 96 4.68 5.58 1.10
C VAL A 96 5.02 6.42 2.33
N ASP A 97 4.33 6.13 3.44
CA ASP A 97 4.60 6.68 4.77
C ASP A 97 5.08 5.54 5.70
N ASP A 98 6.04 5.83 6.57
CA ASP A 98 6.62 4.88 7.53
C ASP A 98 5.78 4.70 8.81
N ARG A 99 4.51 5.05 8.75
CA ARG A 99 3.55 4.93 9.84
C ARG A 99 2.31 4.21 9.37
N LYS A 100 1.58 3.60 10.30
CA LYS A 100 0.25 3.05 10.03
C LYS A 100 -0.80 4.14 10.18
N LEU A 101 -1.18 4.76 9.07
CA LEU A 101 -2.18 5.81 9.00
C LEU A 101 -3.51 5.25 8.48
N THR A 102 -4.36 4.79 9.35
CA THR A 102 -5.75 4.48 8.97
C THR A 102 -6.54 5.75 8.75
N ALA A 103 -7.63 5.70 7.98
CA ALA A 103 -8.47 6.88 7.76
C ALA A 103 -9.00 7.49 9.08
N GLU A 104 -9.19 6.66 10.10
CA GLU A 104 -9.60 7.12 11.43
C GLU A 104 -8.46 7.85 12.16
N ALA A 105 -7.21 7.41 11.96
CA ALA A 105 -6.03 8.00 12.59
C ALA A 105 -5.64 9.35 11.94
N ILE A 106 -6.13 9.64 10.73
CA ILE A 106 -5.93 10.93 10.08
C ILE A 106 -6.79 11.98 10.79
N PRO A 107 -6.20 13.07 11.34
CA PRO A 107 -6.96 14.14 11.98
C PRO A 107 -7.91 14.82 10.99
N ALA A 108 -9.03 15.32 11.49
CA ALA A 108 -9.95 16.14 10.68
C ALA A 108 -9.26 17.43 10.21
N GLY A 109 -9.65 17.92 9.05
CA GLY A 109 -9.06 19.09 8.42
C GLY A 109 -7.81 18.74 7.60
N SER A 110 -7.03 19.76 7.27
CA SER A 110 -5.83 19.64 6.44
C SER A 110 -4.57 19.53 7.29
N ASN A 111 -3.78 18.50 7.06
CA ASN A 111 -2.58 18.21 7.84
C ASN A 111 -1.41 17.82 6.95
N TYR A 112 -0.20 18.28 7.32
CA TYR A 112 1.02 17.85 6.64
C TYR A 112 1.50 16.50 7.11
N PHE A 113 1.79 15.62 6.16
CA PHE A 113 2.41 14.32 6.40
C PHE A 113 3.78 14.23 5.70
N LYS A 114 4.66 13.44 6.29
CA LYS A 114 6.02 13.23 5.79
C LYS A 114 6.09 11.82 5.20
N PRO A 115 6.17 11.69 3.86
CA PRO A 115 6.37 10.40 3.22
C PRO A 115 7.80 9.88 3.43
N LEU A 116 8.09 8.67 2.94
CA LEU A 116 9.45 8.13 2.93
C LEU A 116 10.42 9.00 2.11
N LEU A 117 9.92 9.71 1.10
CA LEU A 117 10.67 10.80 0.45
C LEU A 117 10.74 12.00 1.40
N THR A 118 11.71 11.98 2.31
CA THR A 118 11.78 12.87 3.47
C THR A 118 11.96 14.35 3.14
N SER A 119 12.41 14.66 1.92
CA SER A 119 12.55 16.03 1.40
C SER A 119 11.21 16.68 1.05
N GLN A 120 10.16 15.88 0.92
CA GLN A 120 8.85 16.30 0.46
C GLN A 120 7.79 16.24 1.56
N ARG A 121 6.62 16.80 1.28
CA ARG A 121 5.43 16.76 2.15
C ARG A 121 4.19 16.46 1.33
N LEU A 122 3.25 15.77 1.97
CA LEU A 122 1.88 15.60 1.50
C LEU A 122 0.96 16.45 2.36
N CYS A 123 -0.05 17.04 1.78
CA CYS A 123 -1.16 17.58 2.55
C CYS A 123 -2.36 16.65 2.47
N ILE A 124 -2.71 16.03 3.56
CA ILE A 124 -3.87 15.14 3.64
C ILE A 124 -5.00 15.91 4.30
N THR A 125 -6.10 16.02 3.59
CA THR A 125 -7.33 16.69 4.06
C THR A 125 -8.41 15.65 4.29
N LYS A 126 -8.94 15.63 5.52
CA LYS A 126 -10.09 14.80 5.89
C LYS A 126 -11.29 15.69 6.15
N ALA A 127 -12.27 15.63 5.26
CA ALA A 127 -13.50 16.42 5.34
C ALA A 127 -14.69 15.65 4.78
N GLY A 128 -15.86 15.84 5.35
CA GLY A 128 -17.11 15.26 4.84
C GLY A 128 -17.15 13.73 4.73
N GLY A 129 -16.34 13.03 5.52
CA GLY A 129 -16.22 11.57 5.47
C GLY A 129 -15.27 11.05 4.39
N GLY A 130 -14.67 11.93 3.58
CA GLY A 130 -13.67 11.62 2.58
C GLY A 130 -12.25 12.04 2.98
N VAL A 131 -11.27 11.47 2.30
CA VAL A 131 -9.86 11.84 2.43
C VAL A 131 -9.31 12.21 1.07
N SER A 132 -8.65 13.35 0.96
CA SER A 132 -7.93 13.79 -0.24
C SER A 132 -6.47 14.10 0.10
N ILE A 133 -5.60 13.97 -0.87
CA ILE A 133 -4.16 14.13 -0.70
C ILE A 133 -3.68 15.10 -1.77
N ALA A 134 -3.24 16.28 -1.36
CA ALA A 134 -2.60 17.24 -2.26
C ALA A 134 -1.11 16.93 -2.37
N ASP A 135 -0.62 16.92 -3.59
CA ASP A 135 0.75 16.59 -3.95
C ASP A 135 1.62 17.84 -4.20
N GLY A 136 2.86 17.60 -4.63
CA GLY A 136 3.85 18.66 -4.90
C GLY A 136 3.60 19.45 -6.18
N THR A 137 2.63 19.08 -7.01
CA THR A 137 2.29 19.79 -8.25
C THR A 137 1.11 20.74 -8.05
N GLY A 138 0.41 20.65 -6.93
CA GLY A 138 -0.81 21.37 -6.63
C GLY A 138 -2.07 20.61 -7.01
N ASP A 139 -1.94 19.42 -7.53
CA ASP A 139 -3.05 18.49 -7.77
C ASP A 139 -3.44 17.75 -6.48
N SER A 140 -4.65 17.20 -6.49
CA SER A 140 -5.16 16.40 -5.37
C SER A 140 -5.70 15.06 -5.87
N ALA A 141 -5.31 14.01 -5.19
CA ALA A 141 -5.87 12.67 -5.34
C ALA A 141 -6.94 12.42 -4.26
N ASN A 142 -8.00 11.71 -4.61
CA ASN A 142 -9.00 11.28 -3.64
C ASN A 142 -8.74 9.83 -3.24
N VAL A 143 -8.93 9.54 -1.96
CA VAL A 143 -8.94 8.15 -1.47
C VAL A 143 -10.29 7.55 -1.81
N ILE A 144 -10.30 6.62 -2.76
CA ILE A 144 -11.51 5.92 -3.24
C ILE A 144 -11.82 4.67 -2.43
N ILE A 145 -10.80 4.01 -1.89
CA ILE A 145 -10.93 2.90 -0.94
C ILE A 145 -9.89 3.10 0.15
N ALA A 146 -10.35 3.17 1.39
CA ALA A 146 -9.47 3.35 2.54
C ALA A 146 -9.32 2.06 3.34
N ASN A 147 -8.23 1.97 4.12
CA ASN A 147 -8.03 0.93 5.14
C ASN A 147 -8.00 -0.51 4.63
N ILE A 148 -7.44 -0.78 3.45
CA ILE A 148 -7.10 -2.15 3.08
C ILE A 148 -5.97 -2.60 4.00
N LYS A 149 -6.28 -3.52 4.90
CA LYS A 149 -5.35 -3.99 5.93
C LYS A 149 -4.37 -5.01 5.35
N ALA A 150 -3.10 -4.77 5.59
CA ALA A 150 -2.01 -5.70 5.34
C ALA A 150 -1.30 -6.06 6.64
N ASP A 151 -0.55 -7.15 6.62
CA ASP A 151 0.23 -7.62 7.78
C ASP A 151 1.24 -6.56 8.24
N ASN A 152 1.90 -5.92 7.30
CA ASN A 152 2.93 -4.92 7.52
C ASN A 152 2.45 -3.47 7.31
N GLY A 153 1.15 -3.22 7.21
CA GLY A 153 0.65 -1.85 7.09
C GLY A 153 -0.79 -1.70 6.61
N VAL A 154 -1.03 -0.62 5.88
CA VAL A 154 -2.34 -0.25 5.37
C VAL A 154 -2.18 0.30 3.94
N ILE A 155 -3.15 0.01 3.07
CA ILE A 155 -3.21 0.56 1.73
C ILE A 155 -4.44 1.46 1.62
N HIS A 156 -4.24 2.66 1.08
CA HIS A 156 -5.30 3.55 0.62
C HIS A 156 -5.26 3.65 -0.89
N VAL A 157 -6.35 3.31 -1.54
CA VAL A 157 -6.47 3.37 -2.99
C VAL A 157 -6.82 4.79 -3.40
N ILE A 158 -6.06 5.36 -4.33
CA ILE A 158 -6.22 6.72 -4.81
C ILE A 158 -6.49 6.78 -6.32
N ASP A 159 -7.19 7.81 -6.75
CA ASP A 159 -7.62 8.03 -8.13
C ASP A 159 -6.60 8.78 -9.01
N LYS A 160 -5.51 9.25 -8.43
CA LYS A 160 -4.42 9.94 -9.14
C LYS A 160 -3.05 9.54 -8.60
N VAL A 161 -2.03 9.60 -9.44
CA VAL A 161 -0.63 9.45 -9.04
C VAL A 161 -0.15 10.74 -8.37
N LEU A 162 0.46 10.61 -7.19
CA LEU A 162 1.06 11.73 -6.48
C LEU A 162 2.46 12.02 -7.04
N LEU A 163 2.70 13.25 -7.44
CA LEU A 163 3.99 13.64 -7.99
C LEU A 163 4.74 14.54 -6.99
N PRO A 164 6.04 14.24 -6.73
CA PRO A 164 6.86 15.09 -5.91
C PRO A 164 7.11 16.43 -6.62
N GLY A 165 7.18 17.51 -5.85
CA GLY A 165 7.35 18.85 -6.40
C GLY A 165 7.53 19.87 -5.30
N GLN A 166 6.80 20.97 -5.35
CA GLN A 166 6.81 21.97 -4.30
C GLN A 166 5.96 21.52 -3.09
N ARG A 167 6.17 22.16 -1.95
CA ARG A 167 5.34 21.88 -0.78
C ARG A 167 3.89 22.26 -1.07
N PRO A 168 2.93 21.32 -0.97
CA PRO A 168 1.54 21.63 -1.23
C PRO A 168 0.98 22.63 -0.21
N ALA A 169 0.02 23.44 -0.64
CA ALA A 169 -0.76 24.28 0.25
C ALA A 169 -1.68 23.41 1.11
N CYS A 170 -1.69 23.63 2.42
CA CYS A 170 -2.46 22.82 3.38
C CYS A 170 -3.30 23.78 4.25
N HIS A 171 -4.52 24.07 3.78
CA HIS A 171 -5.45 25.03 4.37
C HIS A 171 -6.62 24.38 5.05
#